data_22e878a7d99c6f46a8d63d3259337fba
#
_entry.id   22e878a7d99c6f46a8d63d3259337fba
#
_cell.length_a   1.000
_cell.length_b   1.000
_cell.length_c   1.000
_cell.angle_alpha   90.00
_cell.angle_beta   90.00
_cell.angle_gamma   90.00
#
_symmetry.space_group_name_H-M   'P 1'
#
loop_
_entity.id
_entity.type
_entity.pdbx_description
1 polymer ?
#
loop_
_entity_poly.entity_id
_entity_poly.type
_entity_poly.pdbx_seq_one_letter_code
_entity_poly.pdbx_strand_id
1 'polypeptide(L)'
;QGDEWDTVMNYDAFMEPLTWFLTGMEKHSDECRDDLYGNSDAFIGAMKTHMRALHMSALYTSMNELSNHDHSRFLTRTNRRAGRISYAGAEAASQNINPAVMREGVVVQMTWPGAPTVYYGDEAGVCGFTDPDNRRTYPWGHEDQMMIAFHRDMIKIHKEYDFLSNGSLVFLWND
;
A
#
# COMPACT_ATOMS: atom_id res chain seq x y z
N GLN A 1 -4.44 -23.39 2.11
CA GLN A 1 -5.84 -23.79 1.85
C GLN A 1 -6.77 -23.56 3.06
N GLY A 2 -6.27 -22.93 4.13
CA GLY A 2 -7.04 -22.56 5.30
C GLY A 2 -7.20 -23.66 6.35
N ASP A 3 -6.37 -24.69 6.28
CA ASP A 3 -6.32 -25.77 7.25
C ASP A 3 -5.26 -25.53 8.36
N GLU A 4 -4.26 -24.71 8.09
CA GLU A 4 -3.24 -24.28 9.05
C GLU A 4 -3.16 -22.76 9.17
N TRP A 5 -3.11 -22.07 8.03
CA TRP A 5 -3.09 -20.60 7.91
C TRP A 5 -4.23 -20.12 7.02
N ASP A 6 -4.99 -19.14 7.49
CA ASP A 6 -6.13 -18.60 6.76
C ASP A 6 -5.68 -17.73 5.59
N THR A 7 -4.58 -17.00 5.74
CA THR A 7 -4.14 -16.02 4.75
C THR A 7 -2.66 -15.67 4.88
N VAL A 8 -2.24 -14.72 4.03
CA VAL A 8 -0.87 -14.20 3.93
C VAL A 8 -0.86 -12.67 3.88
N MET A 9 0.32 -12.07 4.04
CA MET A 9 0.58 -10.69 3.64
C MET A 9 0.43 -10.61 2.12
N ASN A 10 -0.47 -9.75 1.64
CA ASN A 10 -0.91 -9.72 0.24
C ASN A 10 0.04 -8.91 -0.65
N TYR A 11 1.25 -9.41 -0.86
CA TYR A 11 2.25 -8.72 -1.67
C TYR A 11 1.87 -8.69 -3.14
N ASP A 12 1.69 -9.88 -3.72
CA ASP A 12 1.53 -10.02 -5.17
C ASP A 12 0.15 -9.58 -5.67
N ALA A 13 -0.91 -9.82 -4.88
CA ALA A 13 -2.28 -9.47 -5.27
C ALA A 13 -2.72 -8.08 -4.74
N PHE A 14 -1.83 -7.30 -4.14
CA PHE A 14 -2.15 -5.95 -3.67
C PHE A 14 -0.95 -5.01 -3.64
N MET A 15 0.01 -5.22 -2.72
CA MET A 15 1.00 -4.21 -2.38
C MET A 15 1.94 -3.86 -3.56
N GLU A 16 2.47 -4.87 -4.24
CA GLU A 16 3.43 -4.64 -5.33
C GLU A 16 2.77 -3.99 -6.54
N PRO A 17 1.64 -4.52 -7.08
CA PRO A 17 0.96 -3.88 -8.20
C PRO A 17 0.53 -2.45 -7.90
N LEU A 18 -0.02 -2.19 -6.71
CA LEU A 18 -0.45 -0.85 -6.32
C LEU A 18 0.76 0.10 -6.17
N THR A 19 1.86 -0.41 -5.65
CA THR A 19 3.10 0.37 -5.49
C THR A 19 3.59 0.91 -6.82
N TRP A 20 3.91 0.03 -7.79
CA TRP A 20 4.46 0.51 -9.04
C TRP A 20 3.42 1.26 -9.89
N PHE A 21 2.14 0.92 -9.80
CA PHE A 21 1.08 1.63 -10.52
C PHE A 21 0.96 3.08 -10.06
N LEU A 22 0.86 3.34 -8.75
CA LEU A 22 0.66 4.69 -8.22
C LEU A 22 1.97 5.49 -8.08
N THR A 23 3.09 4.83 -7.85
CA THR A 23 4.34 5.52 -7.54
C THR A 23 5.43 5.36 -8.59
N GLY A 24 5.33 4.37 -9.48
CA GLY A 24 6.41 4.03 -10.41
C GLY A 24 7.65 3.49 -9.71
N MET A 25 7.53 2.98 -8.50
CA MET A 25 8.64 2.45 -7.72
C MET A 25 8.47 0.96 -7.45
N GLU A 26 9.56 0.26 -7.30
CA GLU A 26 9.62 -1.07 -6.71
C GLU A 26 9.43 -0.98 -5.17
N LYS A 27 8.98 -2.04 -4.53
CA LYS A 27 8.57 -2.09 -3.12
C LYS A 27 9.66 -1.72 -2.10
N HIS A 28 10.93 -1.90 -2.43
CA HIS A 28 12.05 -1.52 -1.57
C HIS A 28 12.61 -0.11 -1.87
N SER A 29 12.10 0.55 -2.91
CA SER A 29 12.67 1.79 -3.47
C SER A 29 14.08 1.59 -4.04
N ASP A 30 14.39 0.41 -4.56
CA ASP A 30 15.68 0.14 -5.17
C ASP A 30 15.75 0.60 -6.62
N GLU A 31 14.62 0.58 -7.31
CA GLU A 31 14.54 0.99 -8.73
C GLU A 31 13.21 1.69 -9.06
N CYS A 32 13.24 2.47 -10.14
CA CYS A 32 12.05 3.03 -10.76
C CYS A 32 11.48 2.04 -11.79
N ARG A 33 10.16 1.92 -11.81
CA ARG A 33 9.39 1.08 -12.75
C ARG A 33 8.51 1.99 -13.63
N ASP A 34 9.19 2.85 -14.40
CA ASP A 34 8.50 3.80 -15.29
C ASP A 34 7.66 3.09 -16.38
N ASP A 35 8.01 1.84 -16.71
CA ASP A 35 7.26 0.95 -17.59
C ASP A 35 5.88 0.54 -17.05
N LEU A 36 5.72 0.57 -15.74
CA LEU A 36 4.50 0.17 -15.03
C LEU A 36 3.73 1.36 -14.41
N TYR A 37 4.36 2.53 -14.34
CA TYR A 37 3.76 3.72 -13.74
C TYR A 37 2.52 4.17 -14.53
N GLY A 38 1.35 4.17 -13.86
CA GLY A 38 0.08 4.52 -14.49
C GLY A 38 -0.41 3.53 -15.56
N ASN A 39 0.24 2.37 -15.71
CA ASN A 39 -0.14 1.36 -16.68
C ASN A 39 -1.30 0.52 -16.14
N SER A 40 -2.54 0.91 -16.50
CA SER A 40 -3.77 0.29 -16.02
C SER A 40 -3.92 -1.17 -16.46
N ASP A 41 -3.50 -1.51 -17.68
CA ASP A 41 -3.56 -2.88 -18.19
C ASP A 41 -2.63 -3.81 -17.41
N ALA A 42 -1.40 -3.37 -17.15
CA ALA A 42 -0.45 -4.12 -16.33
C ALA A 42 -0.96 -4.29 -14.90
N PHE A 43 -1.50 -3.21 -14.30
CA PHE A 43 -2.06 -3.24 -12.94
C PHE A 43 -3.22 -4.24 -12.84
N ILE A 44 -4.25 -4.09 -13.67
CA ILE A 44 -5.43 -4.96 -13.66
C ILE A 44 -5.04 -6.41 -13.98
N GLY A 45 -4.13 -6.61 -14.93
CA GLY A 45 -3.61 -7.92 -15.29
C GLY A 45 -2.92 -8.63 -14.12
N ALA A 46 -2.03 -7.94 -13.42
CA ALA A 46 -1.34 -8.45 -12.22
C ALA A 46 -2.35 -8.79 -11.11
N MET A 47 -3.22 -7.83 -10.76
CA MET A 47 -4.22 -8.01 -9.72
C MET A 47 -5.14 -9.22 -10.00
N LYS A 48 -5.67 -9.34 -11.21
CA LYS A 48 -6.51 -10.48 -11.60
C LYS A 48 -5.77 -11.81 -11.55
N THR A 49 -4.51 -11.83 -11.97
CA THR A 49 -3.69 -13.05 -11.99
C THR A 49 -3.46 -13.57 -10.58
N HIS A 50 -3.03 -12.70 -9.69
CA HIS A 50 -2.69 -13.09 -8.32
C HIS A 50 -3.93 -13.34 -7.46
N MET A 51 -5.01 -12.55 -7.61
CA MET A 51 -6.27 -12.80 -6.91
C MET A 51 -6.89 -14.16 -7.26
N ARG A 52 -6.75 -14.62 -8.52
CA ARG A 52 -7.24 -15.94 -8.94
C ARG A 52 -6.49 -17.12 -8.31
N ALA A 53 -5.28 -16.90 -7.83
CA ALA A 53 -4.48 -17.92 -7.16
C ALA A 53 -4.95 -18.20 -5.72
N LEU A 54 -5.80 -17.33 -5.15
CA LEU A 54 -6.30 -17.44 -3.79
C LEU A 54 -7.75 -17.96 -3.79
N HIS A 55 -8.09 -18.80 -2.81
CA HIS A 55 -9.49 -19.07 -2.49
C HIS A 55 -10.17 -17.78 -2.01
N MET A 56 -11.47 -17.63 -2.28
CA MET A 56 -12.21 -16.42 -1.92
C MET A 56 -12.12 -16.10 -0.41
N SER A 57 -12.21 -17.12 0.45
CA SER A 57 -12.05 -16.95 1.90
C SER A 57 -10.67 -16.40 2.28
N ALA A 58 -9.60 -16.93 1.67
CA ALA A 58 -8.24 -16.44 1.89
C ALA A 58 -8.03 -15.04 1.30
N LEU A 59 -8.65 -14.75 0.16
CA LEU A 59 -8.57 -13.42 -0.44
C LEU A 59 -9.18 -12.35 0.47
N TYR A 60 -10.39 -12.58 1.02
CA TYR A 60 -11.05 -11.60 1.89
C TYR A 60 -10.35 -11.38 3.23
N THR A 61 -9.51 -12.31 3.66
CA THR A 61 -8.70 -12.18 4.88
C THR A 61 -7.26 -11.78 4.60
N SER A 62 -6.85 -11.69 3.33
CA SER A 62 -5.50 -11.29 2.94
C SER A 62 -5.19 -9.87 3.40
N MET A 63 -4.00 -9.68 3.99
CA MET A 63 -3.58 -8.41 4.56
C MET A 63 -3.19 -7.43 3.46
N ASN A 64 -4.08 -6.50 3.13
CA ASN A 64 -3.83 -5.43 2.17
C ASN A 64 -3.04 -4.30 2.83
N GLU A 65 -1.73 -4.29 2.63
CA GLU A 65 -0.79 -3.35 3.21
C GLU A 65 -0.26 -2.37 2.17
N LEU A 66 -0.11 -1.10 2.54
CA LEU A 66 0.67 -0.14 1.75
C LEU A 66 2.15 -0.19 2.15
N SER A 67 2.42 -0.35 3.43
CA SER A 67 3.76 -0.50 4.01
C SER A 67 3.79 -1.66 5.00
N ASN A 68 4.98 -2.17 5.28
CA ASN A 68 5.23 -3.15 6.33
C ASN A 68 6.65 -3.05 6.87
N HIS A 69 7.04 -4.02 7.68
CA HIS A 69 8.34 -4.07 8.36
C HIS A 69 9.54 -4.44 7.44
N ASP A 70 9.30 -4.91 6.21
CA ASP A 70 10.35 -5.33 5.27
C ASP A 70 10.62 -4.29 4.19
N HIS A 71 9.59 -3.58 3.74
CA HIS A 71 9.64 -2.73 2.57
C HIS A 71 9.75 -1.24 2.93
N SER A 72 10.12 -0.41 1.97
CA SER A 72 10.06 1.04 2.17
C SER A 72 8.62 1.50 2.44
N ARG A 73 8.48 2.62 3.17
CA ARG A 73 7.16 3.22 3.41
C ARG A 73 6.53 3.66 2.10
N PHE A 74 5.22 3.43 1.94
CA PHE A 74 4.52 3.83 0.72
C PHE A 74 4.64 5.34 0.47
N LEU A 75 4.53 6.15 1.52
CA LEU A 75 4.70 7.59 1.41
C LEU A 75 6.10 7.96 0.88
N THR A 76 7.15 7.24 1.27
CA THR A 76 8.51 7.42 0.71
C THR A 76 8.54 7.08 -0.79
N ARG A 77 7.91 5.98 -1.21
CA ARG A 77 7.85 5.60 -2.63
C ARG A 77 7.20 6.65 -3.52
N THR A 78 6.31 7.50 -2.96
CA THR A 78 5.67 8.60 -3.70
C THR A 78 6.64 9.68 -4.18
N ASN A 79 7.86 9.73 -3.63
CA ASN A 79 8.89 10.67 -4.08
C ASN A 79 9.59 10.23 -5.37
N ARG A 80 9.35 9.00 -5.82
CA ARG A 80 9.90 8.38 -7.03
C ARG A 80 11.43 8.41 -7.10
N ARG A 81 12.06 8.21 -5.96
CA ARG A 81 13.52 8.23 -5.83
C ARG A 81 14.02 6.91 -5.29
N ALA A 82 14.88 6.24 -6.08
CA ALA A 82 15.61 5.09 -5.59
C ALA A 82 16.57 5.49 -4.46
N GLY A 83 16.61 4.70 -3.38
CA GLY A 83 17.46 5.00 -2.24
C GLY A 83 17.42 3.97 -1.14
N ARG A 84 18.50 3.92 -0.39
CA ARG A 84 18.67 3.19 0.87
C ARG A 84 19.30 4.12 1.89
N ILE A 85 19.00 3.93 3.18
CA ILE A 85 19.59 4.75 4.26
C ILE A 85 21.12 4.79 4.20
N SER A 86 21.76 3.69 3.80
CA SER A 86 23.21 3.53 3.78
C SER A 86 23.95 4.49 2.82
N TYR A 87 23.29 4.92 1.74
CA TYR A 87 23.92 5.82 0.76
C TYR A 87 23.13 7.10 0.47
N ALA A 88 21.82 7.10 0.65
CA ALA A 88 20.98 8.28 0.42
C ALA A 88 20.79 9.13 1.68
N GLY A 89 20.97 8.51 2.86
CA GLY A 89 20.68 9.13 4.14
C GLY A 89 19.19 9.12 4.50
N ALA A 90 18.90 9.16 5.79
CA ALA A 90 17.52 9.03 6.30
C ALA A 90 16.59 10.15 5.86
N GLU A 91 17.10 11.38 5.69
CA GLU A 91 16.31 12.55 5.29
C GLU A 91 15.76 12.43 3.87
N ALA A 92 16.49 11.75 2.97
CA ALA A 92 16.06 11.59 1.59
C ALA A 92 14.73 10.83 1.45
N ALA A 93 14.39 9.97 2.42
CA ALA A 93 13.14 9.21 2.43
C ALA A 93 11.89 10.10 2.55
N SER A 94 12.02 11.30 3.11
CA SER A 94 10.92 12.25 3.33
C SER A 94 10.95 13.46 2.39
N GLN A 95 11.94 13.54 1.48
CA GLN A 95 12.03 14.64 0.53
C GLN A 95 11.12 14.42 -0.66
N ASN A 96 10.40 15.48 -1.10
CA ASN A 96 9.53 15.46 -2.29
C ASN A 96 8.45 14.36 -2.28
N ILE A 97 8.00 13.96 -1.11
CA ILE A 97 6.88 13.03 -0.95
C ILE A 97 5.58 13.65 -1.47
N ASN A 98 4.65 12.79 -1.92
CA ASN A 98 3.35 13.22 -2.41
C ASN A 98 2.21 12.64 -1.55
N PRO A 99 1.69 13.38 -0.55
CA PRO A 99 0.59 12.92 0.29
C PRO A 99 -0.74 12.68 -0.47
N ALA A 100 -0.90 13.25 -1.68
CA ALA A 100 -2.09 12.97 -2.49
C ALA A 100 -2.06 11.54 -3.02
N VAL A 101 -0.93 11.08 -3.55
CA VAL A 101 -0.73 9.67 -3.96
C VAL A 101 -0.85 8.71 -2.78
N MET A 102 -0.38 9.11 -1.59
CA MET A 102 -0.63 8.30 -0.37
C MET A 102 -2.13 8.12 -0.12
N ARG A 103 -2.93 9.19 -0.22
CA ARG A 103 -4.39 9.12 -0.06
C ARG A 103 -5.05 8.24 -1.12
N GLU A 104 -4.59 8.28 -2.38
CA GLU A 104 -5.06 7.36 -3.43
C GLU A 104 -4.80 5.90 -3.03
N GLY A 105 -3.60 5.59 -2.54
CA GLY A 105 -3.27 4.27 -2.01
C GLY A 105 -4.20 3.84 -0.88
N VAL A 106 -4.50 4.74 0.06
CA VAL A 106 -5.43 4.47 1.19
C VAL A 106 -6.85 4.22 0.70
N VAL A 107 -7.34 4.95 -0.31
CA VAL A 107 -8.65 4.67 -0.93
C VAL A 107 -8.70 3.24 -1.45
N VAL A 108 -7.70 2.84 -2.23
CA VAL A 108 -7.63 1.47 -2.75
C VAL A 108 -7.53 0.45 -1.62
N GLN A 109 -6.68 0.69 -0.61
CA GLN A 109 -6.51 -0.18 0.55
C GLN A 109 -7.83 -0.45 1.28
N MET A 110 -8.64 0.58 1.48
CA MET A 110 -9.90 0.50 2.23
C MET A 110 -11.09 -0.01 1.40
N THR A 111 -10.95 -0.12 0.08
CA THR A 111 -12.05 -0.51 -0.82
C THR A 111 -11.76 -1.76 -1.65
N TRP A 112 -10.52 -2.26 -1.66
CA TRP A 112 -10.13 -3.47 -2.40
C TRP A 112 -10.46 -4.74 -1.60
N PRO A 113 -10.86 -5.85 -2.26
CA PRO A 113 -11.09 -7.12 -1.57
C PRO A 113 -9.89 -7.57 -0.76
N GLY A 114 -10.09 -7.84 0.52
CA GLY A 114 -9.05 -8.19 1.48
C GLY A 114 -9.26 -7.50 2.83
N ALA A 115 -8.33 -7.68 3.75
CA ALA A 115 -8.32 -7.05 5.06
C ALA A 115 -7.41 -5.82 5.06
N PRO A 116 -7.93 -4.58 5.07
CA PRO A 116 -7.11 -3.39 5.17
C PRO A 116 -6.22 -3.44 6.41
N THR A 117 -4.91 -3.42 6.21
CA THR A 117 -3.93 -3.54 7.28
C THR A 117 -3.01 -2.34 7.29
N VAL A 118 -3.15 -1.49 8.29
CA VAL A 118 -2.36 -0.26 8.42
C VAL A 118 -1.07 -0.58 9.19
N TYR A 119 0.09 -0.37 8.55
CA TYR A 119 1.36 -0.40 9.25
C TYR A 119 1.52 0.90 10.06
N TYR A 120 1.85 0.77 11.36
CA TYR A 120 1.90 1.92 12.26
C TYR A 120 2.67 3.10 11.65
N GLY A 121 2.12 4.29 11.78
CA GLY A 121 2.75 5.52 11.30
C GLY A 121 2.43 5.87 9.84
N ASP A 122 1.89 4.98 9.02
CA ASP A 122 1.40 5.33 7.68
C ASP A 122 0.31 6.40 7.79
N GLU A 123 -0.59 6.24 8.78
CA GLU A 123 -1.63 7.21 9.09
C GLU A 123 -1.08 8.55 9.63
N ALA A 124 0.14 8.55 10.17
CA ALA A 124 0.78 9.71 10.76
C ALA A 124 1.83 10.38 9.85
N GLY A 125 2.00 9.88 8.62
CA GLY A 125 2.94 10.44 7.65
C GLY A 125 4.40 10.00 7.84
N VAL A 126 4.63 8.84 8.47
CA VAL A 126 5.99 8.31 8.65
C VAL A 126 6.57 7.87 7.32
N CYS A 127 7.78 8.36 7.03
CA CYS A 127 8.61 7.96 5.90
C CYS A 127 9.73 7.02 6.35
N GLY A 128 10.32 6.28 5.41
CA GLY A 128 11.50 5.45 5.63
C GLY A 128 11.79 4.59 4.40
N PHE A 129 13.06 4.42 4.08
CA PHE A 129 13.51 3.42 3.13
C PHE A 129 13.27 2.02 3.71
N THR A 130 13.59 0.98 2.97
CA THR A 130 13.43 -0.40 3.42
C THR A 130 14.15 -0.68 4.75
N ASP A 131 13.85 -1.81 5.37
CA ASP A 131 14.42 -2.23 6.66
C ASP A 131 15.93 -1.91 6.75
N PRO A 132 16.40 -1.31 7.86
CA PRO A 132 15.69 -0.98 9.13
C PRO A 132 15.02 0.40 9.15
N ASP A 133 15.15 1.25 8.12
CA ASP A 133 14.72 2.65 8.14
C ASP A 133 13.19 2.83 8.13
N ASN A 134 12.45 1.86 7.62
CA ASN A 134 10.98 1.84 7.68
C ASN A 134 10.40 1.68 9.09
N ARG A 135 11.24 1.28 10.06
CA ARG A 135 10.86 1.05 11.47
C ARG A 135 11.14 2.26 12.37
N ARG A 136 11.03 3.47 11.82
CA ARG A 136 11.19 4.72 12.60
C ARG A 136 10.14 4.78 13.72
N THR A 137 10.48 5.49 14.79
CA THR A 137 9.54 5.73 15.90
C THR A 137 8.31 6.49 15.44
N TYR A 138 7.17 6.23 16.10
CA TYR A 138 5.95 6.99 15.86
C TYR A 138 6.16 8.46 16.26
N PRO A 139 5.71 9.42 15.45
CA PRO A 139 6.02 10.85 15.62
C PRO A 139 5.10 11.53 16.65
N TRP A 140 5.10 11.07 17.89
CA TRP A 140 4.23 11.57 18.96
C TRP A 140 4.30 13.09 19.09
N GLY A 141 3.14 13.76 18.95
CA GLY A 141 3.01 15.21 18.99
C GLY A 141 3.40 15.94 17.70
N HIS A 142 3.78 15.19 16.66
CA HIS A 142 4.16 15.71 15.34
C HIS A 142 3.51 14.94 14.19
N GLU A 143 2.39 14.29 14.47
CA GLU A 143 1.64 13.49 13.50
C GLU A 143 1.03 14.35 12.40
N ASP A 144 0.97 13.85 11.18
CA ASP A 144 0.17 14.46 10.11
C ASP A 144 -1.33 14.29 10.42
N GLN A 145 -1.91 15.33 11.04
CA GLN A 145 -3.32 15.32 11.45
C GLN A 145 -4.29 15.21 10.27
N MET A 146 -3.91 15.69 9.08
CA MET A 146 -4.74 15.56 7.88
C MET A 146 -4.75 14.13 7.36
N MET A 147 -3.61 13.44 7.42
CA MET A 147 -3.51 12.05 7.04
C MET A 147 -4.26 11.14 8.03
N ILE A 148 -4.17 11.41 9.35
CA ILE A 148 -4.96 10.71 10.37
C ILE A 148 -6.46 10.89 10.12
N ALA A 149 -6.92 12.12 9.87
CA ALA A 149 -8.33 12.38 9.59
C ALA A 149 -8.80 11.61 8.35
N PHE A 150 -7.99 11.61 7.29
CA PHE A 150 -8.29 10.89 6.07
C PHE A 150 -8.41 9.36 6.29
N HIS A 151 -7.45 8.76 6.99
CA HIS A 151 -7.54 7.32 7.35
C HIS A 151 -8.80 7.01 8.17
N ARG A 152 -9.12 7.86 9.15
CA ARG A 152 -10.33 7.71 9.96
C ARG A 152 -11.60 7.70 9.12
N ASP A 153 -11.70 8.64 8.17
CA ASP A 153 -12.86 8.75 7.29
C ASP A 153 -12.97 7.54 6.36
N MET A 154 -11.86 7.07 5.80
CA MET A 154 -11.83 5.89 4.95
C MET A 154 -12.14 4.59 5.72
N ILE A 155 -11.64 4.45 6.94
CA ILE A 155 -11.99 3.33 7.84
C ILE A 155 -13.49 3.36 8.17
N LYS A 156 -14.06 4.55 8.39
CA LYS A 156 -15.50 4.69 8.61
C LYS A 156 -16.30 4.21 7.41
N ILE A 157 -15.93 4.62 6.20
CA ILE A 157 -16.56 4.17 4.95
C ILE A 157 -16.47 2.64 4.83
N HIS A 158 -15.27 2.06 5.03
CA HIS A 158 -15.08 0.61 4.97
C HIS A 158 -16.01 -0.15 5.93
N LYS A 159 -16.19 0.38 7.16
CA LYS A 159 -17.07 -0.23 8.17
C LYS A 159 -18.56 0.02 7.94
N GLU A 160 -18.92 1.08 7.24
CA GLU A 160 -20.31 1.44 6.96
C GLU A 160 -20.92 0.58 5.85
N TYR A 161 -20.09 0.12 4.91
CA TYR A 161 -20.56 -0.60 3.72
C TYR A 161 -20.06 -2.06 3.70
N ASP A 162 -20.92 -2.99 4.11
CA ASP A 162 -20.59 -4.42 4.20
C ASP A 162 -20.04 -5.01 2.90
N PHE A 163 -20.46 -4.49 1.73
CA PHE A 163 -19.96 -4.98 0.45
C PHE A 163 -18.46 -4.71 0.23
N LEU A 164 -17.84 -3.78 0.96
CA LEU A 164 -16.39 -3.56 0.92
C LEU A 164 -15.61 -4.69 1.59
N SER A 165 -16.24 -5.40 2.53
CA SER A 165 -15.62 -6.53 3.23
C SER A 165 -15.90 -7.89 2.59
N ASN A 166 -17.04 -8.05 1.88
CA ASN A 166 -17.49 -9.36 1.39
C ASN A 166 -18.10 -9.33 -0.02
N GLY A 167 -18.11 -8.19 -0.68
CA GLY A 167 -18.63 -8.04 -2.04
C GLY A 167 -17.63 -8.44 -3.12
N SER A 168 -18.10 -8.65 -4.33
CA SER A 168 -17.26 -8.95 -5.48
C SER A 168 -16.73 -7.68 -6.16
N LEU A 169 -15.51 -7.75 -6.69
CA LEU A 169 -14.90 -6.70 -7.49
C LEU A 169 -15.17 -6.94 -8.98
N VAL A 170 -15.67 -5.92 -9.67
CA VAL A 170 -15.89 -5.94 -11.12
C VAL A 170 -15.17 -4.73 -11.75
N PHE A 171 -14.27 -5.00 -12.68
CA PHE A 171 -13.66 -3.96 -13.51
C PHE A 171 -14.63 -3.59 -14.62
N LEU A 172 -15.14 -2.36 -14.58
CA LEU A 172 -16.09 -1.88 -15.59
C LEU A 172 -15.35 -1.27 -16.79
N TRP A 173 -14.20 -0.66 -16.56
CA TRP A 173 -13.49 0.11 -17.56
C TRP A 173 -12.05 0.40 -17.12
N ASN A 174 -11.10 0.51 -18.08
CA ASN A 174 -9.73 0.95 -17.88
C ASN A 174 -9.28 1.66 -19.16
N ASP A 175 -9.08 2.96 -19.07
CA ASP A 175 -8.43 3.79 -20.09
C ASP A 175 -7.02 4.15 -19.68
#